data_6d738bb05a14d6fdacf471bc63ddd5b4
#
_entry.id   6d738bb05a14d6fdacf471bc63ddd5b4
#
_cell.length_a   1.000
_cell.length_b   1.000
_cell.length_c   1.000
_cell.angle_alpha   90.00
_cell.angle_beta   90.00
_cell.angle_gamma   90.00
#
_symmetry.space_group_name_H-M   'P 1'
#
loop_
_entity.id
_entity.type
_entity.pdbx_description
1 polymer ?
#
loop_
_entity_poly.entity_id
_entity_poly.type
_entity_poly.pdbx_seq_one_letter_code
_entity_poly.pdbx_strand_id
1 'polypeptide(L)'
;MRDASNQRSSRRLTLFTRLTMASEKIRNPATDHLLTPENSMFIVIDYQPVQVASIRSMPRDELVFNIVSATKAALNYKLPIVHSTVNVKTGLNRPAINELQELLGHLPTYDRTTVNAWEDTEFKEAVKGFGRKKLIMTALWTEVCLAFPALDAIQEGFEVYAVVDAVGGTSVAAHETALRRMEQAGVKLISRVQLYCELQRDWARKDTVPGFMNVFENHDGFNAEKAFQESNQH
;
A
#
# COMPACT_ATOMS: atom_id res chain seq x y z
N MET A 1 -45.98 -56.17 -19.33
CA MET A 1 -46.48 -54.85 -18.98
C MET A 1 -45.96 -54.48 -17.62
N ARG A 2 -44.89 -53.74 -17.52
CA ARG A 2 -44.43 -53.09 -16.30
C ARG A 2 -43.76 -51.76 -16.69
N ASP A 3 -44.20 -50.82 -16.02
CA ASP A 3 -44.07 -49.40 -16.04
C ASP A 3 -42.60 -48.89 -16.09
N ALA A 4 -42.34 -47.99 -17.05
CA ALA A 4 -41.08 -47.29 -17.23
C ALA A 4 -41.38 -45.79 -17.30
N SER A 5 -41.67 -45.20 -16.14
CA SER A 5 -41.76 -43.72 -16.04
C SER A 5 -41.46 -43.30 -14.59
N ASN A 6 -40.23 -42.93 -14.29
CA ASN A 6 -39.92 -41.86 -13.33
C ASN A 6 -38.43 -41.82 -12.97
N GLN A 7 -37.60 -41.28 -13.82
CA GLN A 7 -36.23 -40.82 -13.45
C GLN A 7 -35.75 -39.69 -14.37
N ARG A 8 -36.44 -38.55 -14.36
CA ARG A 8 -35.93 -37.32 -14.91
C ARG A 8 -36.41 -36.10 -14.13
N SER A 9 -35.96 -35.96 -12.89
CA SER A 9 -36.16 -34.71 -12.16
C SER A 9 -35.27 -34.61 -10.94
N SER A 10 -33.96 -34.56 -11.08
CA SER A 10 -33.10 -34.11 -9.99
C SER A 10 -31.74 -33.59 -10.39
N ARG A 11 -31.60 -33.09 -11.66
CA ARG A 11 -30.30 -32.52 -12.11
C ARG A 11 -30.37 -31.04 -12.47
N ARG A 12 -31.35 -30.28 -12.03
CA ARG A 12 -31.50 -28.85 -12.36
C ARG A 12 -31.42 -27.87 -11.19
N LEU A 13 -31.07 -28.29 -9.99
CA LEU A 13 -31.05 -27.39 -8.82
C LEU A 13 -29.65 -27.08 -8.25
N THR A 14 -28.56 -27.45 -8.94
CA THR A 14 -27.21 -27.22 -8.39
C THR A 14 -26.39 -26.19 -9.17
N LEU A 15 -26.99 -25.43 -10.10
CA LEU A 15 -26.26 -24.48 -10.92
C LEU A 15 -26.49 -22.99 -10.57
N PHE A 16 -27.32 -22.68 -9.59
CA PHE A 16 -27.65 -21.27 -9.26
C PHE A 16 -27.06 -20.72 -7.96
N THR A 17 -26.29 -21.51 -7.22
CA THR A 17 -25.70 -21.04 -5.95
C THR A 17 -24.21 -20.66 -6.06
N ARG A 18 -23.64 -20.59 -7.26
CA ARG A 18 -22.20 -20.29 -7.48
C ARG A 18 -21.87 -18.84 -7.85
N LEU A 19 -22.85 -17.94 -7.77
CA LEU A 19 -22.71 -16.56 -8.31
C LEU A 19 -22.29 -15.49 -7.31
N THR A 20 -21.79 -15.85 -6.11
CA THR A 20 -21.37 -14.86 -5.11
C THR A 20 -20.10 -15.20 -4.35
N MET A 21 -19.28 -16.14 -4.84
CA MET A 21 -18.01 -16.48 -4.17
C MET A 21 -16.84 -15.85 -4.92
N ALA A 22 -15.89 -15.26 -4.15
CA ALA A 22 -14.60 -14.84 -4.69
C ALA A 22 -13.93 -15.99 -5.45
N SER A 23 -13.13 -15.67 -6.46
CA SER A 23 -12.38 -16.66 -7.23
C SER A 23 -11.51 -17.52 -6.31
N GLU A 24 -11.35 -18.79 -6.65
CA GLU A 24 -10.42 -19.65 -5.92
C GLU A 24 -8.99 -19.09 -6.03
N LYS A 25 -8.27 -19.13 -4.91
CA LYS A 25 -6.88 -18.71 -4.87
C LYS A 25 -6.01 -19.69 -5.66
N ILE A 26 -5.50 -19.26 -6.81
CA ILE A 26 -4.61 -20.07 -7.66
C ILE A 26 -3.16 -20.13 -7.15
N ARG A 27 -2.80 -19.30 -6.16
CA ARG A 27 -1.48 -19.22 -5.54
C ARG A 27 -1.60 -19.09 -4.04
N ASN A 28 -0.59 -19.56 -3.29
CA ASN A 28 -0.51 -19.33 -1.86
C ASN A 28 -0.24 -17.84 -1.59
N PRO A 29 -1.13 -17.10 -0.91
CA PRO A 29 -0.96 -15.68 -0.68
C PRO A 29 0.31 -15.31 0.10
N ALA A 30 0.76 -16.18 1.01
CA ALA A 30 1.96 -15.92 1.81
C ALA A 30 3.26 -15.99 0.99
N THR A 31 3.27 -16.74 -0.11
CA THR A 31 4.43 -16.95 -0.98
C THR A 31 4.23 -16.42 -2.41
N ASP A 32 3.14 -15.69 -2.64
CA ASP A 32 2.86 -15.09 -3.94
C ASP A 32 3.95 -14.09 -4.33
N HIS A 33 4.35 -14.06 -5.61
CA HIS A 33 5.32 -13.10 -6.11
C HIS A 33 4.80 -11.65 -6.14
N LEU A 34 3.48 -11.46 -6.25
CA LEU A 34 2.83 -10.15 -6.11
C LEU A 34 2.53 -9.84 -4.63
N LEU A 35 2.11 -8.60 -4.36
CA LEU A 35 1.72 -8.17 -3.02
C LEU A 35 0.38 -8.80 -2.61
N THR A 36 0.31 -9.25 -1.37
CA THR A 36 -0.91 -9.73 -0.72
C THR A 36 -0.97 -9.23 0.71
N PRO A 37 -2.16 -9.19 1.35
CA PRO A 37 -2.27 -8.87 2.77
C PRO A 37 -1.48 -9.81 3.68
N GLU A 38 -1.26 -11.06 3.24
CA GLU A 38 -0.57 -12.09 4.02
C GLU A 38 0.95 -12.03 3.93
N ASN A 39 1.52 -11.49 2.82
CA ASN A 39 2.96 -11.46 2.59
C ASN A 39 3.62 -10.10 2.75
N SER A 40 2.84 -9.03 2.92
CA SER A 40 3.33 -7.65 2.93
C SER A 40 2.95 -6.86 4.17
N MET A 41 3.64 -5.76 4.39
CA MET A 41 3.35 -4.72 5.37
C MET A 41 3.60 -3.34 4.78
N PHE A 42 3.03 -2.31 5.39
CA PHE A 42 3.13 -0.93 4.93
C PHE A 42 3.97 -0.10 5.90
N ILE A 43 4.88 0.72 5.36
CA ILE A 43 5.82 1.54 6.14
C ILE A 43 5.68 3.00 5.74
N VAL A 44 5.50 3.87 6.75
CA VAL A 44 5.32 5.32 6.59
C VAL A 44 6.39 6.04 7.39
N ILE A 45 7.26 6.81 6.72
CA ILE A 45 8.41 7.46 7.37
C ILE A 45 8.41 8.97 7.06
N ASP A 46 8.42 9.81 8.10
CA ASP A 46 8.74 11.25 8.07
C ASP A 46 7.80 12.14 7.22
N TYR A 47 6.51 11.80 7.12
CA TYR A 47 5.54 12.75 6.53
C TYR A 47 5.19 13.87 7.53
N GLN A 48 6.21 14.62 7.93
CA GLN A 48 6.12 15.73 8.88
C GLN A 48 6.03 17.06 8.12
N PRO A 49 5.47 18.12 8.71
CA PRO A 49 5.23 19.39 8.00
C PRO A 49 6.45 19.98 7.29
N VAL A 50 7.65 19.87 7.89
CA VAL A 50 8.90 20.38 7.30
C VAL A 50 9.28 19.61 6.06
N GLN A 51 9.22 18.26 6.11
CA GLN A 51 9.52 17.40 4.98
C GLN A 51 8.52 17.62 3.84
N VAL A 52 7.23 17.63 4.13
CA VAL A 52 6.17 17.90 3.14
C VAL A 52 6.36 19.28 2.49
N ALA A 53 6.63 20.30 3.30
CA ALA A 53 6.82 21.67 2.79
C ALA A 53 8.03 21.83 1.86
N SER A 54 9.04 20.98 2.00
CA SER A 54 10.31 21.06 1.23
C SER A 54 10.29 20.28 -0.10
N ILE A 55 9.22 19.52 -0.39
CA ILE A 55 9.12 18.76 -1.64
C ILE A 55 9.06 19.69 -2.87
N ARG A 56 9.83 19.28 -3.90
CA ARG A 56 9.95 19.99 -5.18
C ARG A 56 9.81 19.06 -6.39
N SER A 57 9.73 17.74 -6.18
CA SER A 57 9.64 16.75 -7.26
C SER A 57 8.22 16.55 -7.79
N MET A 58 7.21 16.99 -7.04
CA MET A 58 5.78 16.92 -7.41
C MET A 58 4.98 17.99 -6.65
N PRO A 59 3.72 18.27 -7.03
CA PRO A 59 2.80 19.10 -6.26
C PRO A 59 2.57 18.49 -4.85
N ARG A 60 2.53 19.35 -3.82
CA ARG A 60 2.43 18.88 -2.43
C ARG A 60 1.05 18.32 -2.09
N ASP A 61 0.02 18.91 -2.64
CA ASP A 61 -1.37 18.44 -2.51
C ASP A 61 -1.54 17.06 -3.14
N GLU A 62 -0.95 16.82 -4.29
CA GLU A 62 -0.89 15.51 -4.93
C GLU A 62 -0.14 14.49 -4.06
N LEU A 63 1.03 14.85 -3.53
CA LEU A 63 1.78 14.00 -2.61
C LEU A 63 0.96 13.62 -1.39
N VAL A 64 0.34 14.60 -0.72
CA VAL A 64 -0.49 14.37 0.49
C VAL A 64 -1.69 13.49 0.15
N PHE A 65 -2.38 13.77 -0.95
CA PHE A 65 -3.47 12.92 -1.43
C PHE A 65 -3.00 11.48 -1.65
N ASN A 66 -1.87 11.28 -2.31
CA ASN A 66 -1.35 9.95 -2.68
C ASN A 66 -0.94 9.14 -1.44
N ILE A 67 -0.25 9.74 -0.47
CA ILE A 67 0.15 9.02 0.76
C ILE A 67 -1.06 8.70 1.64
N VAL A 68 -2.01 9.61 1.77
CA VAL A 68 -3.26 9.37 2.51
C VAL A 68 -4.04 8.23 1.86
N SER A 69 -4.14 8.23 0.57
CA SER A 69 -4.79 7.23 -0.26
C SER A 69 -4.11 5.85 -0.09
N ALA A 70 -2.77 5.77 -0.22
CA ALA A 70 -2.02 4.53 0.00
C ALA A 70 -2.18 3.99 1.44
N THR A 71 -2.22 4.90 2.44
CA THR A 71 -2.46 4.53 3.84
C THR A 71 -3.87 3.97 4.05
N LYS A 72 -4.89 4.59 3.44
CA LYS A 72 -6.27 4.06 3.48
C LYS A 72 -6.36 2.67 2.85
N ALA A 73 -5.63 2.42 1.75
CA ALA A 73 -5.56 1.08 1.19
C ALA A 73 -4.92 0.07 2.16
N ALA A 74 -3.78 0.42 2.77
CA ALA A 74 -3.15 -0.45 3.77
C ALA A 74 -4.13 -0.82 4.91
N LEU A 75 -4.91 0.14 5.40
CA LEU A 75 -5.94 -0.07 6.40
C LEU A 75 -7.10 -0.95 5.89
N ASN A 76 -7.61 -0.68 4.68
CA ASN A 76 -8.70 -1.46 4.06
C ASN A 76 -8.33 -2.94 3.93
N TYR A 77 -7.09 -3.23 3.54
CA TYR A 77 -6.59 -4.60 3.41
C TYR A 77 -5.96 -5.15 4.69
N LYS A 78 -6.04 -4.41 5.80
CA LYS A 78 -5.54 -4.83 7.13
C LYS A 78 -4.06 -5.22 7.12
N LEU A 79 -3.25 -4.49 6.36
CA LEU A 79 -1.80 -4.67 6.39
C LEU A 79 -1.26 -4.27 7.78
N PRO A 80 -0.25 -4.95 8.31
CA PRO A 80 0.55 -4.38 9.39
C PRO A 80 1.16 -3.05 8.94
N ILE A 81 1.11 -2.02 9.79
CA ILE A 81 1.66 -0.70 9.49
C ILE A 81 2.69 -0.33 10.54
N VAL A 82 3.86 0.12 10.11
CA VAL A 82 4.88 0.74 10.96
C VAL A 82 5.03 2.20 10.55
N HIS A 83 4.86 3.09 11.53
CA HIS A 83 4.94 4.54 11.34
C HIS A 83 6.11 5.12 12.12
N SER A 84 6.97 5.89 11.45
CA SER A 84 8.13 6.55 12.06
C SER A 84 8.15 8.05 11.81
N THR A 85 8.72 8.77 12.76
CA THR A 85 9.00 10.22 12.69
C THR A 85 10.46 10.47 13.10
N VAL A 86 10.96 11.68 12.82
CA VAL A 86 12.29 12.10 13.23
C VAL A 86 12.22 13.37 14.08
N ASN A 87 12.91 13.35 15.24
CA ASN A 87 13.13 14.51 16.12
C ASN A 87 11.86 15.15 16.72
N VAL A 88 10.78 14.43 16.93
CA VAL A 88 9.59 14.94 17.63
C VAL A 88 9.85 15.03 19.13
N LYS A 89 10.38 13.97 19.75
CA LYS A 89 10.71 13.92 21.18
C LYS A 89 11.79 14.94 21.58
N THR A 90 12.66 15.32 20.65
CA THR A 90 13.67 16.37 20.85
C THR A 90 13.12 17.79 20.75
N GLY A 91 11.90 17.96 20.26
CA GLY A 91 11.29 19.27 19.98
C GLY A 91 11.79 19.97 18.72
N LEU A 92 12.67 19.34 17.94
CA LEU A 92 13.23 19.92 16.71
C LEU A 92 12.31 19.75 15.48
N ASN A 93 11.36 18.83 15.55
CA ASN A 93 10.37 18.61 14.49
C ASN A 93 8.97 18.40 15.08
N ARG A 94 7.96 18.43 14.23
CA ARG A 94 6.56 18.22 14.60
C ARG A 94 6.14 16.77 14.30
N PRO A 95 5.05 16.26 14.89
CA PRO A 95 4.44 14.99 14.47
C PRO A 95 4.10 14.98 12.97
N ALA A 96 3.69 13.84 12.46
CA ALA A 96 3.21 13.71 11.08
C ALA A 96 2.09 14.72 10.75
N ILE A 97 1.83 14.96 9.48
CA ILE A 97 0.70 15.79 9.04
C ILE A 97 -0.64 15.28 9.59
N ASN A 98 -1.60 16.16 9.80
CA ASN A 98 -2.87 15.85 10.45
C ASN A 98 -3.61 14.70 9.77
N GLU A 99 -3.61 14.67 8.44
CA GLU A 99 -4.27 13.64 7.63
C GLU A 99 -3.77 12.23 7.93
N LEU A 100 -2.49 12.09 8.23
CA LEU A 100 -1.92 10.81 8.65
C LEU A 100 -2.09 10.54 10.14
N GLN A 101 -2.09 11.57 10.99
CA GLN A 101 -2.39 11.40 12.41
C GLN A 101 -3.82 10.88 12.62
N GLU A 102 -4.80 11.37 11.85
CA GLU A 102 -6.19 10.89 11.89
C GLU A 102 -6.29 9.40 11.54
N LEU A 103 -5.49 8.93 10.60
CA LEU A 103 -5.49 7.52 10.16
C LEU A 103 -4.65 6.60 11.07
N LEU A 104 -3.51 7.08 11.52
CA LEU A 104 -2.48 6.27 12.18
C LEU A 104 -2.31 6.55 13.68
N GLY A 105 -2.96 7.58 14.23
CA GLY A 105 -2.78 8.01 15.63
C GLY A 105 -3.12 6.96 16.69
N HIS A 106 -3.81 5.89 16.31
CA HIS A 106 -4.08 4.73 17.15
C HIS A 106 -2.93 3.69 17.19
N LEU A 107 -1.93 3.85 16.32
CA LEU A 107 -0.76 2.96 16.22
C LEU A 107 0.46 3.58 16.94
N PRO A 108 1.41 2.76 17.40
CA PRO A 108 2.69 3.25 17.88
C PRO A 108 3.43 4.05 16.82
N THR A 109 4.03 5.18 17.22
CA THR A 109 4.92 5.98 16.38
C THR A 109 6.34 5.82 16.88
N TYR A 110 7.23 5.36 16.01
CA TYR A 110 8.66 5.17 16.30
C TYR A 110 9.41 6.46 15.97
N ASP A 111 9.60 7.32 16.98
CA ASP A 111 10.32 8.58 16.83
C ASP A 111 11.79 8.40 17.11
N ARG A 112 12.64 8.82 16.20
CA ARG A 112 14.09 8.61 16.20
C ARG A 112 14.88 9.90 16.00
N THR A 113 16.20 9.82 16.19
CA THR A 113 17.16 10.89 15.87
C THR A 113 18.06 10.53 14.69
N THR A 114 18.13 9.24 14.32
CA THR A 114 18.92 8.78 13.17
C THR A 114 18.32 9.28 11.86
N VAL A 115 19.16 9.60 10.89
CA VAL A 115 18.71 9.96 9.53
C VAL A 115 18.09 8.75 8.84
N ASN A 116 18.76 7.61 8.94
CA ASN A 116 18.29 6.33 8.41
C ASN A 116 17.42 5.62 9.45
N ALA A 117 16.15 5.40 9.15
CA ALA A 117 15.24 4.70 10.06
C ALA A 117 15.69 3.26 10.34
N TRP A 118 16.42 2.61 9.43
CA TRP A 118 16.91 1.24 9.61
C TRP A 118 18.04 1.13 10.65
N GLU A 119 18.69 2.25 11.00
CA GLU A 119 19.69 2.35 12.08
C GLU A 119 19.05 2.58 13.46
N ASP A 120 17.74 2.80 13.52
CA ASP A 120 16.99 2.85 14.77
C ASP A 120 16.51 1.43 15.16
N THR A 121 16.90 1.01 16.36
CA THR A 121 16.62 -0.35 16.82
C THR A 121 15.13 -0.59 17.04
N GLU A 122 14.40 0.36 17.63
CA GLU A 122 12.97 0.19 17.91
C GLU A 122 12.15 0.08 16.61
N PHE A 123 12.44 0.94 15.64
CA PHE A 123 11.82 0.88 14.33
C PHE A 123 12.11 -0.45 13.62
N LYS A 124 13.38 -0.84 13.56
CA LYS A 124 13.83 -2.06 12.88
C LYS A 124 13.21 -3.32 13.49
N GLU A 125 13.20 -3.42 14.81
CA GLU A 125 12.60 -4.56 15.53
C GLU A 125 11.07 -4.59 15.33
N ALA A 126 10.41 -3.44 15.28
CA ALA A 126 8.99 -3.37 14.96
C ALA A 126 8.68 -3.91 13.56
N VAL A 127 9.48 -3.55 12.55
CA VAL A 127 9.34 -4.09 11.18
C VAL A 127 9.54 -5.61 11.17
N LYS A 128 10.61 -6.10 11.80
CA LYS A 128 10.94 -7.54 11.85
C LYS A 128 9.89 -8.35 12.62
N GLY A 129 9.33 -7.77 13.67
CA GLY A 129 8.36 -8.43 14.55
C GLY A 129 7.08 -8.89 13.85
N PHE A 130 6.71 -8.26 12.74
CA PHE A 130 5.54 -8.70 11.96
C PHE A 130 5.82 -9.93 11.07
N GLY A 131 7.09 -10.33 10.88
CA GLY A 131 7.44 -11.51 10.09
C GLY A 131 7.05 -11.42 8.62
N ARG A 132 6.79 -10.24 8.08
CA ARG A 132 6.46 -10.02 6.67
C ARG A 132 7.74 -9.87 5.85
N LYS A 133 7.78 -10.51 4.69
CA LYS A 133 8.96 -10.45 3.82
C LYS A 133 8.93 -9.27 2.85
N LYS A 134 7.76 -8.78 2.48
CA LYS A 134 7.57 -7.69 1.52
C LYS A 134 7.25 -6.40 2.25
N LEU A 135 8.09 -5.40 2.06
CA LEU A 135 7.98 -4.09 2.66
C LEU A 135 7.49 -3.07 1.61
N ILE A 136 6.28 -2.59 1.76
CA ILE A 136 5.74 -1.49 0.95
C ILE A 136 6.13 -0.21 1.65
N MET A 137 7.10 0.53 1.08
CA MET A 137 7.71 1.66 1.74
C MET A 137 7.31 2.99 1.12
N THR A 138 6.95 3.92 2.00
CA THR A 138 6.72 5.33 1.68
C THR A 138 7.48 6.19 2.67
N ALA A 139 8.16 7.22 2.20
CA ALA A 139 8.95 8.11 3.07
C ALA A 139 9.23 9.46 2.43
N LEU A 140 9.57 10.44 3.23
CA LEU A 140 10.10 11.73 2.82
C LEU A 140 11.45 12.00 3.52
N TRP A 141 12.54 12.27 2.79
CA TRP A 141 12.61 12.49 1.33
C TRP A 141 12.96 11.18 0.61
N THR A 142 12.61 11.08 -0.67
CA THR A 142 12.93 9.91 -1.51
C THR A 142 14.42 9.55 -1.46
N GLU A 143 15.31 10.55 -1.59
CA GLU A 143 16.75 10.38 -1.64
C GLU A 143 17.41 10.07 -0.29
N VAL A 144 16.68 10.17 0.83
CA VAL A 144 17.22 9.99 2.18
C VAL A 144 16.40 8.95 2.96
N CYS A 145 15.27 9.38 3.53
CA CYS A 145 14.50 8.56 4.48
C CYS A 145 13.73 7.41 3.81
N LEU A 146 13.62 7.39 2.47
CA LEU A 146 13.21 6.22 1.72
C LEU A 146 14.43 5.40 1.26
N ALA A 147 15.38 6.02 0.58
CA ALA A 147 16.47 5.30 -0.07
C ALA A 147 17.35 4.52 0.92
N PHE A 148 17.73 5.12 2.04
CA PHE A 148 18.65 4.47 2.98
C PHE A 148 18.04 3.22 3.63
N PRO A 149 16.86 3.30 4.28
CA PRO A 149 16.27 2.10 4.88
C PRO A 149 15.83 1.07 3.83
N ALA A 150 15.46 1.48 2.61
CA ALA A 150 15.16 0.55 1.53
C ALA A 150 16.39 -0.27 1.09
N LEU A 151 17.55 0.38 0.95
CA LEU A 151 18.81 -0.28 0.61
C LEU A 151 19.26 -1.25 1.70
N ASP A 152 19.17 -0.86 2.97
CA ASP A 152 19.52 -1.73 4.08
C ASP A 152 18.57 -2.92 4.20
N ALA A 153 17.27 -2.72 4.01
CA ALA A 153 16.29 -3.78 4.03
C ALA A 153 16.55 -4.82 2.92
N ILE A 154 16.92 -4.39 1.70
CA ILE A 154 17.34 -5.29 0.62
C ILE A 154 18.56 -6.13 1.04
N GLN A 155 19.57 -5.51 1.67
CA GLN A 155 20.76 -6.23 2.15
C GLN A 155 20.43 -7.28 3.24
N GLU A 156 19.40 -7.04 4.02
CA GLU A 156 18.90 -8.01 5.02
C GLU A 156 17.92 -9.06 4.44
N GLY A 157 17.73 -9.07 3.11
CA GLY A 157 16.95 -10.08 2.40
C GLY A 157 15.44 -9.82 2.34
N PHE A 158 14.98 -8.62 2.65
CA PHE A 158 13.60 -8.22 2.40
C PHE A 158 13.36 -7.96 0.91
N GLU A 159 12.11 -8.09 0.48
CA GLU A 159 11.64 -7.58 -0.81
C GLU A 159 11.02 -6.21 -0.59
N VAL A 160 11.62 -5.17 -1.15
CA VAL A 160 11.18 -3.79 -0.94
C VAL A 160 10.44 -3.28 -2.17
N TYR A 161 9.31 -2.62 -1.92
CA TYR A 161 8.44 -1.98 -2.90
C TYR A 161 8.31 -0.50 -2.54
N ALA A 162 8.77 0.40 -3.40
CA ALA A 162 8.63 1.84 -3.23
C ALA A 162 7.42 2.36 -4.01
N VAL A 163 6.49 3.05 -3.35
CA VAL A 163 5.29 3.64 -3.98
C VAL A 163 5.65 5.01 -4.52
N VAL A 164 6.08 5.07 -5.80
CA VAL A 164 6.79 6.23 -6.38
C VAL A 164 5.96 7.51 -6.46
N ASP A 165 4.66 7.40 -6.63
CA ASP A 165 3.74 8.54 -6.66
C ASP A 165 3.26 9.00 -5.26
N ALA A 166 3.62 8.26 -4.20
CA ALA A 166 3.36 8.62 -2.81
C ALA A 166 4.61 9.11 -2.06
N VAL A 167 5.74 9.29 -2.74
CA VAL A 167 7.00 9.78 -2.17
C VAL A 167 7.50 11.00 -2.92
N GLY A 168 8.34 11.82 -2.32
CA GLY A 168 8.83 13.03 -2.94
C GLY A 168 10.24 13.42 -2.49
N GLY A 169 10.97 14.10 -3.37
CA GLY A 169 12.33 14.56 -3.16
C GLY A 169 12.45 16.08 -3.08
N THR A 170 13.61 16.55 -2.65
CA THR A 170 13.94 17.98 -2.56
C THR A 170 14.11 18.66 -3.93
N SER A 171 14.30 17.87 -4.98
CA SER A 171 14.27 18.27 -6.38
C SER A 171 13.84 17.07 -7.24
N VAL A 172 13.44 17.32 -8.49
CA VAL A 172 13.17 16.27 -9.49
C VAL A 172 14.41 15.39 -9.68
N ALA A 173 15.57 16.01 -9.85
CA ALA A 173 16.83 15.27 -10.04
C ALA A 173 17.20 14.39 -8.85
N ALA A 174 17.02 14.86 -7.60
CA ALA A 174 17.29 14.09 -6.40
C ALA A 174 16.33 12.87 -6.31
N HIS A 175 15.04 13.09 -6.54
CA HIS A 175 14.01 12.06 -6.54
C HIS A 175 14.30 10.97 -7.58
N GLU A 176 14.50 11.34 -8.85
CA GLU A 176 14.73 10.37 -9.92
C GLU A 176 16.04 9.59 -9.73
N THR A 177 17.11 10.28 -9.27
CA THR A 177 18.39 9.62 -9.01
C THR A 177 18.28 8.59 -7.89
N ALA A 178 17.52 8.91 -6.83
CA ALA A 178 17.27 7.99 -5.73
C ALA A 178 16.44 6.77 -6.18
N LEU A 179 15.40 6.98 -6.97
CA LEU A 179 14.60 5.88 -7.53
C LEU A 179 15.46 4.94 -8.37
N ARG A 180 16.30 5.47 -9.27
CA ARG A 180 17.23 4.64 -10.07
C ARG A 180 18.19 3.86 -9.21
N ARG A 181 18.77 4.49 -8.16
CA ARG A 181 19.69 3.82 -7.24
C ARG A 181 19.00 2.65 -6.53
N MET A 182 17.79 2.86 -6.05
CA MET A 182 16.98 1.83 -5.39
C MET A 182 16.62 0.69 -6.36
N GLU A 183 16.18 1.00 -7.57
CA GLU A 183 15.85 0.02 -8.61
C GLU A 183 17.07 -0.86 -8.96
N GLN A 184 18.25 -0.26 -9.14
CA GLN A 184 19.50 -0.99 -9.38
C GLN A 184 19.89 -1.91 -8.22
N ALA A 185 19.49 -1.59 -7.00
CA ALA A 185 19.70 -2.42 -5.82
C ALA A 185 18.63 -3.53 -5.64
N GLY A 186 17.59 -3.55 -6.50
CA GLY A 186 16.53 -4.56 -6.45
C GLY A 186 15.24 -4.10 -5.77
N VAL A 187 15.10 -2.83 -5.42
CA VAL A 187 13.83 -2.26 -4.97
C VAL A 187 12.85 -2.22 -6.14
N LYS A 188 11.65 -2.71 -5.93
CA LYS A 188 10.58 -2.70 -6.95
C LYS A 188 9.83 -1.39 -6.87
N LEU A 189 9.81 -0.65 -7.97
CA LEU A 189 9.09 0.61 -8.09
C LEU A 189 7.65 0.32 -8.53
N ILE A 190 6.67 0.80 -7.76
CA ILE A 190 5.26 0.61 -8.05
C ILE A 190 4.52 1.94 -7.90
N SER A 191 3.39 2.06 -8.58
CA SER A 191 2.45 3.16 -8.34
C SER A 191 1.42 2.80 -7.27
N ARG A 192 0.76 3.79 -6.72
CA ARG A 192 -0.37 3.65 -5.82
C ARG A 192 -1.49 2.78 -6.43
N VAL A 193 -1.83 3.01 -7.71
CA VAL A 193 -2.86 2.23 -8.40
C VAL A 193 -2.45 0.76 -8.54
N GLN A 194 -1.18 0.50 -8.86
CA GLN A 194 -0.66 -0.87 -8.91
C GLN A 194 -0.77 -1.55 -7.53
N LEU A 195 -0.37 -0.85 -6.45
CA LEU A 195 -0.53 -1.35 -5.08
C LEU A 195 -1.96 -1.79 -4.78
N TYR A 196 -2.94 -0.95 -5.13
CA TYR A 196 -4.35 -1.27 -4.87
C TYR A 196 -4.82 -2.49 -5.64
N CYS A 197 -4.48 -2.57 -6.92
CA CYS A 197 -4.89 -3.68 -7.78
C CYS A 197 -4.22 -4.99 -7.37
N GLU A 198 -2.97 -4.96 -6.93
CA GLU A 198 -2.29 -6.14 -6.40
C GLU A 198 -2.93 -6.64 -5.10
N LEU A 199 -3.37 -5.76 -4.21
CA LEU A 199 -4.03 -6.13 -2.97
C LEU A 199 -5.48 -6.59 -3.20
N GLN A 200 -6.21 -5.94 -4.11
CA GLN A 200 -7.60 -6.30 -4.41
C GLN A 200 -7.72 -7.64 -5.12
N ARG A 201 -6.98 -7.87 -6.18
CA ARG A 201 -6.90 -9.13 -6.97
C ARG A 201 -8.19 -9.62 -7.61
N ASP A 202 -9.33 -9.41 -6.97
CA ASP A 202 -10.60 -10.01 -7.38
C ASP A 202 -11.76 -9.09 -6.99
N TRP A 203 -12.52 -8.65 -7.98
CA TRP A 203 -13.69 -7.80 -7.79
C TRP A 203 -14.86 -8.51 -7.09
N ALA A 204 -14.82 -9.82 -6.99
CA ALA A 204 -15.79 -10.59 -6.20
C ALA A 204 -15.53 -10.53 -4.69
N ARG A 205 -14.40 -9.95 -4.23
CA ARG A 205 -14.10 -9.72 -2.80
C ARG A 205 -14.89 -8.53 -2.26
N LYS A 206 -16.17 -8.72 -2.02
CA LYS A 206 -17.13 -7.66 -1.67
C LYS A 206 -16.76 -6.87 -0.41
N ASP A 207 -16.03 -7.46 0.50
CA ASP A 207 -15.63 -6.82 1.77
C ASP A 207 -14.62 -5.68 1.58
N THR A 208 -13.77 -5.75 0.55
CA THR A 208 -12.71 -4.76 0.30
C THR A 208 -13.02 -3.81 -0.86
N VAL A 209 -13.95 -4.17 -1.76
CA VAL A 209 -14.33 -3.35 -2.91
C VAL A 209 -14.84 -1.95 -2.51
N PRO A 210 -15.71 -1.76 -1.50
CA PRO A 210 -16.15 -0.41 -1.12
C PRO A 210 -15.00 0.50 -0.71
N GLY A 211 -14.03 -0.01 0.06
CA GLY A 211 -12.84 0.74 0.44
C GLY A 211 -11.92 1.05 -0.74
N PHE A 212 -11.78 0.09 -1.68
CA PHE A 212 -11.06 0.30 -2.93
C PHE A 212 -11.70 1.44 -3.74
N MET A 213 -13.01 1.39 -3.96
CA MET A 213 -13.73 2.41 -4.73
C MET A 213 -13.64 3.79 -4.09
N ASN A 214 -13.80 3.90 -2.77
CA ASN A 214 -13.70 5.16 -2.03
C ASN A 214 -12.35 5.88 -2.25
N VAL A 215 -11.28 5.12 -2.43
CA VAL A 215 -9.95 5.68 -2.71
C VAL A 215 -9.85 6.23 -4.14
N PHE A 216 -10.55 5.62 -5.11
CA PHE A 216 -10.54 6.04 -6.52
C PHE A 216 -11.51 7.17 -6.84
N GLU A 217 -12.67 7.23 -6.17
CA GLU A 217 -13.71 8.25 -6.40
C GLU A 217 -13.24 9.68 -6.14
N ASN A 218 -12.24 9.84 -5.28
CA ASN A 218 -11.68 11.15 -4.92
C ASN A 218 -10.41 11.51 -5.71
N HIS A 219 -10.10 10.78 -6.79
CA HIS A 219 -8.95 11.09 -7.64
C HIS A 219 -9.36 11.99 -8.80
N ASP A 220 -8.62 13.07 -9.05
CA ASP A 220 -8.84 13.98 -10.17
C ASP A 220 -8.98 13.22 -11.50
N GLY A 221 -10.16 13.25 -12.06
CA GLY A 221 -10.50 12.68 -13.36
C GLY A 221 -10.84 11.19 -13.41
N PHE A 222 -10.67 10.42 -12.33
CA PHE A 222 -11.08 9.02 -12.28
C PHE A 222 -12.32 8.84 -11.41
N ASN A 223 -13.49 8.97 -11.99
CA ASN A 223 -14.74 8.56 -11.38
C ASN A 223 -15.09 7.16 -11.89
N ALA A 224 -14.71 6.14 -11.14
CA ALA A 224 -14.91 4.74 -11.52
C ALA A 224 -16.38 4.39 -11.70
N GLU A 225 -17.26 4.96 -10.89
CA GLU A 225 -18.70 4.75 -10.99
C GLU A 225 -19.25 5.39 -12.28
N LYS A 226 -18.83 6.62 -12.59
CA LYS A 226 -19.22 7.30 -13.82
C LYS A 226 -18.70 6.57 -15.05
N ALA A 227 -17.43 6.14 -15.07
CA ALA A 227 -16.85 5.37 -16.16
C ALA A 227 -17.57 4.02 -16.34
N PHE A 228 -17.95 3.35 -15.25
CA PHE A 228 -18.71 2.10 -15.29
C PHE A 228 -20.14 2.31 -15.80
N GLN A 229 -20.82 3.38 -15.37
CA GLN A 229 -22.16 3.72 -15.84
C GLN A 229 -22.16 4.07 -17.34
N GLU A 230 -21.18 4.85 -17.79
CA GLU A 230 -21.02 5.20 -19.20
C GLU A 230 -20.73 3.97 -20.07
N SER A 231 -19.94 3.00 -19.59
CA SER A 231 -19.64 1.76 -20.33
C SER A 231 -20.83 0.82 -20.46
N ASN A 232 -21.81 0.91 -19.57
CA ASN A 232 -23.03 0.08 -19.60
C ASN A 232 -24.19 0.72 -20.41
N GLN A 233 -24.00 1.91 -20.98
CA GLN A 233 -25.00 2.59 -21.83
C GLN A 233 -24.84 2.29 -23.35
N HIS A 234 -23.90 1.44 -23.70
CA HIS A 234 -23.61 0.94 -25.03
C HIS A 234 -23.74 -0.58 -25.08
#